data_4b8199f37e0f0a5178097662e65c37d4
#
_entry.id   4b8199f37e0f0a5178097662e65c37d4
#
_cell.length_a   1.000
_cell.length_b   1.000
_cell.length_c   1.000
_cell.angle_alpha   90.00
_cell.angle_beta   90.00
_cell.angle_gamma   90.00
#
_symmetry.space_group_name_H-M   'P 1'
#
loop_
_entity.id
_entity.type
_entity.pdbx_description
1 polymer ?
#
loop_
_entity_poly.entity_id
_entity_poly.type
_entity_poly.pdbx_seq_one_letter_code
_entity_poly.pdbx_strand_id
1 'polypeptide(L)'
;MIIGNGLIANSIQNIDDKNYIFFASGVSNSSTTNPLEFDREFRMIYELLQSHENKIFVYFSSCYISSNSAILTPYYLHKLKMEQYILNNHANYLILRLPQVIGKSNNNNTLINNFIHKANFNEIIKLQKFSNRYFIDILDISVIINKLINLKIKNEILDIFYPKSYNLIEIIEILEICSGKRIKYKLINDGISYSLKEHLIYNYRNLITHTIDENYLHNSIKKHYFFD
;
A
#
# COMPACT_ATOMS: atom_id res chain seq x y z
N MET A 1 6.25 18.96 -1.20
CA MET A 1 7.51 18.33 -0.70
C MET A 1 7.27 16.85 -0.49
N ILE A 2 8.19 15.97 -0.93
CA ILE A 2 8.10 14.51 -0.78
C ILE A 2 9.15 14.06 0.22
N ILE A 3 8.76 13.27 1.21
CA ILE A 3 9.61 12.69 2.25
C ILE A 3 9.69 11.18 2.02
N GLY A 4 10.86 10.69 1.66
CA GLY A 4 11.12 9.28 1.36
C GLY A 4 11.73 9.07 -0.02
N ASN A 5 12.16 7.83 -0.26
CA ASN A 5 12.81 7.40 -1.51
C ASN A 5 12.33 6.02 -1.99
N GLY A 6 11.23 5.52 -1.40
CA GLY A 6 10.65 4.24 -1.76
C GLY A 6 9.74 4.30 -2.99
N LEU A 7 9.05 3.20 -3.25
CA LEU A 7 8.18 3.02 -4.42
C LEU A 7 7.14 4.14 -4.57
N ILE A 8 6.42 4.48 -3.48
CA ILE A 8 5.41 5.54 -3.49
C ILE A 8 6.07 6.91 -3.73
N ALA A 9 7.16 7.23 -3.01
CA ALA A 9 7.86 8.49 -3.17
C ALA A 9 8.30 8.72 -4.63
N ASN A 10 8.84 7.68 -5.26
CA ASN A 10 9.30 7.75 -6.64
C ASN A 10 8.16 7.93 -7.65
N SER A 11 6.99 7.35 -7.39
CA SER A 11 5.85 7.45 -8.31
C SER A 11 5.19 8.82 -8.34
N ILE A 12 5.41 9.63 -7.30
CA ILE A 12 4.81 10.97 -7.17
C ILE A 12 5.81 12.11 -7.36
N GLN A 13 7.04 11.82 -7.80
CA GLN A 13 8.09 12.85 -7.98
C GLN A 13 7.67 14.00 -8.91
N ASN A 14 6.81 13.73 -9.87
CA ASN A 14 6.30 14.75 -10.81
C ASN A 14 5.13 15.57 -10.22
N ILE A 15 4.71 15.28 -8.98
CA ILE A 15 3.67 16.05 -8.29
C ILE A 15 4.36 17.19 -7.54
N ASP A 16 4.43 18.36 -8.19
CA ASP A 16 4.98 19.58 -7.58
C ASP A 16 3.86 20.49 -7.08
N ASP A 17 3.42 20.26 -5.85
CA ASP A 17 2.50 21.18 -5.16
C ASP A 17 3.10 21.59 -3.81
N LYS A 18 3.41 22.89 -3.69
CA LYS A 18 4.06 23.49 -2.50
C LYS A 18 3.17 23.46 -1.25
N ASN A 19 1.86 23.24 -1.43
CA ASN A 19 0.89 23.18 -0.33
C ASN A 19 0.85 21.81 0.36
N TYR A 20 1.51 20.79 -0.21
CA TYR A 20 1.45 19.43 0.27
C TYR A 20 2.80 18.91 0.79
N ILE A 21 2.73 18.07 1.82
CA ILE A 21 3.82 17.22 2.29
C ILE A 21 3.37 15.77 2.12
N PHE A 22 4.06 15.03 1.25
CA PHE A 22 3.82 13.60 1.05
C PHE A 22 4.79 12.81 1.91
N PHE A 23 4.30 12.24 3.00
CA PHE A 23 5.10 11.43 3.89
C PHE A 23 5.12 9.97 3.42
N ALA A 24 6.06 9.64 2.51
CA ALA A 24 6.25 8.32 1.93
C ALA A 24 7.48 7.59 2.51
N SER A 25 7.84 7.88 3.78
CA SER A 25 8.95 7.27 4.54
C SER A 25 8.47 6.41 5.70
N GLY A 26 7.22 6.00 5.70
CA GLY A 26 6.64 5.13 6.73
C GLY A 26 7.25 3.73 6.73
N VAL A 27 7.02 3.00 7.83
CA VAL A 27 7.35 1.57 7.91
C VAL A 27 6.56 0.81 6.85
N SER A 28 7.25 0.03 6.02
CA SER A 28 6.68 -0.70 4.88
C SER A 28 6.60 -2.21 5.09
N ASN A 29 7.36 -2.77 6.03
CA ASN A 29 7.33 -4.19 6.37
C ASN A 29 6.19 -4.47 7.36
N SER A 30 5.08 -5.04 6.87
CA SER A 30 3.92 -5.36 7.72
C SER A 30 4.16 -6.48 8.76
N SER A 31 5.29 -7.18 8.65
CA SER A 31 5.69 -8.22 9.59
C SER A 31 6.68 -7.72 10.65
N THR A 32 7.09 -6.45 10.59
CA THR A 32 8.06 -5.92 11.56
C THR A 32 7.44 -5.79 12.95
N THR A 33 8.25 -6.09 13.94
CA THR A 33 7.97 -5.84 15.36
C THR A 33 9.04 -4.92 15.97
N ASN A 34 9.92 -4.36 15.14
CA ASN A 34 11.06 -3.55 15.58
C ASN A 34 10.60 -2.17 16.06
N PRO A 35 10.72 -1.85 17.36
CA PRO A 35 10.29 -0.58 17.90
C PRO A 35 11.08 0.61 17.35
N LEU A 36 12.34 0.43 16.96
CA LEU A 36 13.18 1.49 16.41
C LEU A 36 12.65 2.01 15.06
N GLU A 37 12.05 1.12 14.23
CA GLU A 37 11.42 1.54 12.98
C GLU A 37 10.17 2.38 13.25
N PHE A 38 9.38 1.99 14.25
CA PHE A 38 8.18 2.72 14.68
C PHE A 38 8.54 4.09 15.28
N ASP A 39 9.56 4.14 16.14
CA ASP A 39 10.02 5.39 16.74
C ASP A 39 10.59 6.35 15.70
N ARG A 40 11.32 5.83 14.70
CA ARG A 40 11.83 6.63 13.59
C ARG A 40 10.67 7.29 12.82
N GLU A 41 9.64 6.51 12.45
CA GLU A 41 8.47 7.05 11.72
C GLU A 41 7.77 8.12 12.56
N PHE A 42 7.54 7.85 13.83
CA PHE A 42 6.90 8.81 14.74
C PHE A 42 7.67 10.12 14.86
N ARG A 43 8.99 10.07 15.08
CA ARG A 43 9.83 11.28 15.21
C ARG A 43 9.79 12.12 13.94
N MET A 44 9.92 11.50 12.78
CA MET A 44 9.84 12.21 11.50
C MET A 44 8.48 12.91 11.31
N ILE A 45 7.38 12.24 11.64
CA ILE A 45 6.03 12.84 11.57
C ILE A 45 5.94 14.00 12.54
N TYR A 46 6.37 13.82 13.79
CA TYR A 46 6.36 14.86 14.83
C TYR A 46 7.08 16.14 14.35
N GLU A 47 8.31 16.02 13.88
CA GLU A 47 9.12 17.16 13.42
C GLU A 47 8.50 17.87 12.21
N LEU A 48 7.94 17.11 11.26
CA LEU A 48 7.32 17.67 10.06
C LEU A 48 6.03 18.44 10.38
N LEU A 49 5.19 17.92 11.29
CA LEU A 49 3.96 18.61 11.67
C LEU A 49 4.25 19.93 12.41
N GLN A 50 5.26 19.97 13.26
CA GLN A 50 5.68 21.20 13.98
C GLN A 50 6.25 22.26 13.03
N SER A 51 6.94 21.86 11.98
CA SER A 51 7.62 22.79 11.07
C SER A 51 6.75 23.25 9.89
N HIS A 52 5.58 22.67 9.66
CA HIS A 52 4.77 22.90 8.45
C HIS A 52 3.26 22.96 8.71
N GLU A 53 2.84 23.69 9.71
CA GLU A 53 1.44 23.76 10.18
C GLU A 53 0.40 24.13 9.11
N ASN A 54 0.80 24.91 8.10
CA ASN A 54 -0.12 25.41 7.05
C ASN A 54 -0.22 24.48 5.81
N LYS A 55 0.57 23.39 5.74
CA LYS A 55 0.54 22.48 4.60
C LYS A 55 -0.42 21.32 4.83
N ILE A 56 -0.91 20.73 3.75
CA ILE A 56 -1.69 19.49 3.83
C ILE A 56 -0.71 18.32 3.97
N PHE A 57 -0.79 17.61 5.10
CA PHE A 57 0.05 16.45 5.38
C PHE A 57 -0.60 15.18 4.83
N VAL A 58 0.02 14.59 3.80
CA VAL A 58 -0.44 13.35 3.18
C VAL A 58 0.31 12.17 3.79
N TYR A 59 -0.43 11.28 4.45
CA TYR A 59 0.11 10.10 5.11
C TYR A 59 -0.36 8.82 4.41
N PHE A 60 0.57 7.89 4.15
CA PHE A 60 0.27 6.58 3.58
C PHE A 60 0.16 5.52 4.68
N SER A 61 -1.06 5.08 4.91
CA SER A 61 -1.44 4.08 5.89
C SER A 61 -1.85 2.76 5.25
N SER A 62 -2.54 1.90 5.95
CA SER A 62 -2.95 0.58 5.46
C SER A 62 -4.46 0.39 5.51
N CYS A 63 -5.08 -0.03 4.41
CA CYS A 63 -6.51 -0.32 4.34
C CYS A 63 -6.93 -1.53 5.22
N TYR A 64 -6.01 -2.40 5.60
CA TYR A 64 -6.31 -3.54 6.47
C TYR A 64 -6.70 -3.13 7.89
N ILE A 65 -6.44 -1.89 8.31
CA ILE A 65 -6.94 -1.32 9.57
C ILE A 65 -8.47 -1.22 9.56
N SER A 66 -9.07 -0.99 8.39
CA SER A 66 -10.53 -0.88 8.21
C SER A 66 -11.25 -2.22 8.16
N SER A 67 -10.53 -3.34 8.12
CA SER A 67 -11.13 -4.67 8.03
C SER A 67 -11.79 -5.08 9.33
N ASN A 68 -13.01 -5.62 9.26
CA ASN A 68 -13.71 -6.18 10.43
C ASN A 68 -13.01 -7.40 11.04
N SER A 69 -12.14 -8.08 10.28
CA SER A 69 -11.34 -9.22 10.71
C SER A 69 -9.89 -8.84 11.08
N ALA A 70 -9.63 -7.54 11.29
CA ALA A 70 -8.30 -7.07 11.58
C ALA A 70 -7.80 -7.61 12.94
N ILE A 71 -6.89 -8.57 12.89
CA ILE A 71 -5.98 -8.81 14.00
C ILE A 71 -4.95 -7.68 13.94
N LEU A 72 -5.00 -6.78 14.92
CA LEU A 72 -4.10 -5.66 14.99
C LEU A 72 -2.70 -6.14 15.37
N THR A 73 -1.89 -6.43 14.37
CA THR A 73 -0.45 -6.69 14.55
C THR A 73 0.24 -5.42 15.05
N PRO A 74 1.46 -5.50 15.61
CA PRO A 74 2.23 -4.30 16.00
C PRO A 74 2.33 -3.25 14.89
N TYR A 75 2.45 -3.69 13.64
CA TYR A 75 2.46 -2.81 12.47
C TYR A 75 1.13 -2.05 12.29
N TYR A 76 -0.02 -2.73 12.34
CA TYR A 76 -1.32 -2.07 12.17
C TYR A 76 -1.67 -1.16 13.36
N LEU A 77 -1.30 -1.58 14.58
CA LEU A 77 -1.42 -0.73 15.77
C LEU A 77 -0.58 0.54 15.63
N HIS A 78 0.65 0.42 15.13
CA HIS A 78 1.51 1.58 14.86
C HIS A 78 0.88 2.50 13.81
N LYS A 79 0.41 1.97 12.67
CA LYS A 79 -0.25 2.78 11.64
C LYS A 79 -1.46 3.52 12.19
N LEU A 80 -2.32 2.85 12.95
CA LEU A 80 -3.48 3.48 13.59
C LEU A 80 -3.06 4.58 14.58
N LYS A 81 -2.01 4.35 15.37
CA LYS A 81 -1.44 5.35 16.28
C LYS A 81 -0.92 6.58 15.54
N MET A 82 -0.28 6.41 14.38
CA MET A 82 0.18 7.53 13.55
C MET A 82 -1.00 8.32 12.95
N GLU A 83 -2.04 7.64 12.47
CA GLU A 83 -3.27 8.31 12.01
C GLU A 83 -3.87 9.17 13.12
N GLN A 84 -4.08 8.58 14.30
CA GLN A 84 -4.64 9.31 15.47
C GLN A 84 -3.76 10.49 15.86
N TYR A 85 -2.44 10.33 15.84
CA TYR A 85 -1.52 11.42 16.14
C TYR A 85 -1.66 12.58 15.16
N ILE A 86 -1.72 12.30 13.85
CA ILE A 86 -1.91 13.31 12.79
C ILE A 86 -3.26 14.03 12.97
N LEU A 87 -4.34 13.27 13.17
CA LEU A 87 -5.69 13.82 13.38
C LEU A 87 -5.77 14.78 14.55
N ASN A 88 -5.07 14.49 15.64
CA ASN A 88 -5.13 15.30 16.87
C ASN A 88 -4.17 16.50 16.84
N ASN A 89 -3.16 16.52 15.97
CA ASN A 89 -2.09 17.51 16.02
C ASN A 89 -1.91 18.31 14.71
N HIS A 90 -2.71 18.06 13.68
CA HIS A 90 -2.57 18.77 12.41
C HIS A 90 -3.93 19.09 11.77
N ALA A 91 -4.18 20.38 11.48
CA ALA A 91 -5.47 20.86 11.00
C ALA A 91 -5.78 20.47 9.53
N ASN A 92 -4.74 20.24 8.73
CA ASN A 92 -4.88 19.96 7.29
C ASN A 92 -4.20 18.64 6.94
N TYR A 93 -4.94 17.57 6.81
CA TYR A 93 -4.39 16.24 6.53
C TYR A 93 -5.12 15.55 5.38
N LEU A 94 -4.50 14.50 4.84
CA LEU A 94 -5.09 13.52 3.95
C LEU A 94 -4.45 12.16 4.25
N ILE A 95 -5.22 11.23 4.77
CA ILE A 95 -4.73 9.89 5.09
C ILE A 95 -5.20 8.91 4.02
N LEU A 96 -4.25 8.30 3.31
CA LEU A 96 -4.50 7.34 2.25
C LEU A 96 -4.15 5.94 2.74
N ARG A 97 -5.15 5.12 2.99
CA ARG A 97 -5.00 3.72 3.40
C ARG A 97 -4.88 2.84 2.16
N LEU A 98 -3.70 2.30 1.95
CA LEU A 98 -3.35 1.50 0.77
C LEU A 98 -3.34 0.00 1.08
N PRO A 99 -3.62 -0.86 0.09
CA PRO A 99 -3.43 -2.31 0.15
C PRO A 99 -1.98 -2.70 -0.16
N GLN A 100 -1.76 -3.90 -0.69
CA GLN A 100 -0.47 -4.27 -1.31
C GLN A 100 -0.25 -3.46 -2.58
N VAL A 101 0.81 -2.68 -2.62
CA VAL A 101 1.17 -1.86 -3.78
C VAL A 101 2.02 -2.68 -4.75
N ILE A 102 1.62 -2.72 -6.02
CA ILE A 102 2.34 -3.39 -7.09
C ILE A 102 3.25 -2.39 -7.79
N GLY A 103 4.53 -2.72 -7.86
CA GLY A 103 5.55 -1.95 -8.56
C GLY A 103 6.94 -2.51 -8.28
N LYS A 104 7.80 -2.44 -9.27
CA LYS A 104 9.19 -2.92 -9.16
C LYS A 104 9.97 -2.03 -8.20
N SER A 105 10.54 -2.63 -7.17
CA SER A 105 11.40 -1.95 -6.20
C SER A 105 12.44 -2.92 -5.63
N ASN A 106 13.48 -2.37 -5.02
CA ASN A 106 14.51 -3.17 -4.33
C ASN A 106 14.06 -3.69 -2.95
N ASN A 107 12.81 -3.41 -2.55
CA ASN A 107 12.29 -3.86 -1.27
C ASN A 107 11.67 -5.26 -1.39
N ASN A 108 12.45 -6.28 -1.06
CA ASN A 108 11.99 -7.68 -1.05
C ASN A 108 11.01 -8.00 0.09
N ASN A 109 10.64 -7.04 0.95
CA ASN A 109 9.64 -7.25 2.01
C ASN A 109 8.21 -7.04 1.52
N THR A 110 7.99 -6.52 0.29
CA THR A 110 6.66 -6.48 -0.30
C THR A 110 6.29 -7.85 -0.87
N LEU A 111 5.00 -8.20 -0.82
CA LEU A 111 4.53 -9.55 -1.13
C LEU A 111 4.99 -10.05 -2.51
N ILE A 112 4.71 -9.28 -3.56
CA ILE A 112 5.05 -9.68 -4.94
C ILE A 112 6.56 -9.75 -5.15
N ASN A 113 7.32 -8.73 -4.69
CA ASN A 113 8.78 -8.76 -4.80
C ASN A 113 9.39 -9.95 -4.03
N ASN A 114 8.85 -10.29 -2.86
CA ASN A 114 9.29 -11.45 -2.08
C ASN A 114 9.04 -12.76 -2.82
N PHE A 115 7.86 -12.91 -3.43
CA PHE A 115 7.53 -14.13 -4.18
C PHE A 115 8.40 -14.27 -5.43
N ILE A 116 8.60 -13.20 -6.19
CA ILE A 116 9.49 -13.19 -7.36
C ILE A 116 10.93 -13.48 -6.94
N HIS A 117 11.43 -12.84 -5.88
CA HIS A 117 12.78 -13.10 -5.36
C HIS A 117 12.96 -14.58 -5.02
N LYS A 118 12.08 -15.15 -4.21
CA LYS A 118 12.14 -16.58 -3.84
C LYS A 118 12.03 -17.51 -5.04
N ALA A 119 11.16 -17.19 -6.01
CA ALA A 119 11.02 -17.96 -7.23
C ALA A 119 12.32 -17.97 -8.06
N ASN A 120 13.00 -16.84 -8.17
CA ASN A 120 14.28 -16.71 -8.89
C ASN A 120 15.41 -17.52 -8.23
N PHE A 121 15.39 -17.67 -6.91
CA PHE A 121 16.34 -18.51 -6.17
C PHE A 121 15.85 -19.95 -5.95
N ASN A 122 14.73 -20.35 -6.60
CA ASN A 122 14.15 -21.68 -6.49
C ASN A 122 13.82 -22.11 -5.05
N GLU A 123 13.51 -21.12 -4.18
CA GLU A 123 13.13 -21.35 -2.79
C GLU A 123 11.66 -21.77 -2.67
N ILE A 124 11.34 -22.53 -1.60
CA ILE A 124 9.97 -22.93 -1.31
C ILE A 124 9.24 -21.78 -0.60
N ILE A 125 8.16 -21.30 -1.20
CA ILE A 125 7.32 -20.25 -0.61
C ILE A 125 6.30 -20.87 0.34
N LYS A 126 6.27 -20.43 1.62
CA LYS A 126 5.23 -20.83 2.57
C LYS A 126 4.00 -19.93 2.34
N LEU A 127 2.90 -20.52 1.90
CA LEU A 127 1.65 -19.81 1.64
C LEU A 127 0.63 -20.08 2.74
N GLN A 128 0.15 -19.02 3.37
CA GLN A 128 -0.95 -19.08 4.33
C GLN A 128 -2.27 -19.37 3.61
N LYS A 129 -2.86 -20.54 3.87
CA LYS A 129 -4.03 -21.06 3.16
C LYS A 129 -5.27 -20.15 3.25
N PHE A 130 -5.44 -19.47 4.39
CA PHE A 130 -6.63 -18.67 4.68
C PHE A 130 -6.42 -17.16 4.44
N SER A 131 -5.30 -16.77 3.83
CA SER A 131 -5.02 -15.37 3.54
C SER A 131 -5.50 -14.94 2.18
N ASN A 132 -6.09 -13.74 2.13
CA ASN A 132 -6.32 -12.99 0.90
C ASN A 132 -5.63 -11.62 0.95
N ARG A 133 -5.43 -11.00 -0.20
CA ARG A 133 -4.83 -9.67 -0.32
C ARG A 133 -5.54 -8.86 -1.38
N TYR A 134 -5.68 -7.57 -1.10
CA TYR A 134 -6.08 -6.55 -2.06
C TYR A 134 -4.85 -5.89 -2.64
N PHE A 135 -4.96 -5.35 -3.84
CA PHE A 135 -3.85 -4.76 -4.56
C PHE A 135 -4.21 -3.42 -5.18
N ILE A 136 -3.16 -2.61 -5.43
CA ILE A 136 -3.23 -1.41 -6.25
C ILE A 136 -1.93 -1.23 -7.02
N ASP A 137 -2.03 -0.86 -8.30
CA ASP A 137 -0.88 -0.51 -9.13
C ASP A 137 -0.30 0.84 -8.69
N ILE A 138 1.00 0.95 -8.62
CA ILE A 138 1.69 2.19 -8.22
C ILE A 138 1.36 3.37 -9.15
N LEU A 139 1.11 3.12 -10.44
CA LEU A 139 0.72 4.18 -11.38
C LEU A 139 -0.70 4.71 -11.09
N ASP A 140 -1.61 3.84 -10.64
CA ASP A 140 -2.95 4.27 -10.24
C ASP A 140 -2.89 5.15 -8.99
N ILE A 141 -1.97 4.88 -8.05
CA ILE A 141 -1.76 5.73 -6.87
C ILE A 141 -1.39 7.16 -7.31
N SER A 142 -0.45 7.30 -8.24
CA SER A 142 -0.04 8.64 -8.71
C SER A 142 -1.18 9.40 -9.39
N VAL A 143 -1.98 8.72 -10.19
CA VAL A 143 -3.17 9.29 -10.84
C VAL A 143 -4.20 9.72 -9.79
N ILE A 144 -4.48 8.87 -8.79
CA ILE A 144 -5.44 9.18 -7.73
C ILE A 144 -4.97 10.40 -6.93
N ILE A 145 -3.70 10.44 -6.52
CA ILE A 145 -3.14 11.56 -5.77
C ILE A 145 -3.30 12.87 -6.56
N ASN A 146 -2.94 12.89 -7.85
CA ASN A 146 -3.13 14.07 -8.70
C ASN A 146 -4.59 14.54 -8.74
N LYS A 147 -5.53 13.61 -8.85
CA LYS A 147 -6.96 13.96 -8.84
C LYS A 147 -7.42 14.51 -7.50
N LEU A 148 -6.98 13.91 -6.38
CA LEU A 148 -7.30 14.41 -5.02
C LEU A 148 -6.77 15.83 -4.79
N ILE A 149 -5.56 16.12 -5.26
CA ILE A 149 -4.96 17.46 -5.21
C ILE A 149 -5.78 18.45 -6.04
N ASN A 150 -6.10 18.11 -7.29
CA ASN A 150 -6.89 18.98 -8.17
C ASN A 150 -8.29 19.28 -7.62
N LEU A 151 -8.88 18.32 -6.91
CA LEU A 151 -10.16 18.48 -6.23
C LEU A 151 -10.02 19.17 -4.85
N LYS A 152 -8.78 19.49 -4.42
CA LYS A 152 -8.46 20.11 -3.12
C LYS A 152 -9.00 19.33 -1.93
N ILE A 153 -9.01 18.00 -2.03
CA ILE A 153 -9.47 17.11 -0.95
C ILE A 153 -8.50 17.19 0.22
N LYS A 154 -9.03 17.43 1.40
CA LYS A 154 -8.32 17.45 2.68
C LYS A 154 -9.24 17.05 3.82
N ASN A 155 -8.65 16.73 4.96
CA ASN A 155 -9.34 16.32 6.19
C ASN A 155 -10.17 15.05 6.02
N GLU A 156 -9.65 14.14 5.18
CA GLU A 156 -10.28 12.87 4.86
C GLU A 156 -9.34 11.70 5.13
N ILE A 157 -9.94 10.55 5.45
CA ILE A 157 -9.28 9.25 5.51
C ILE A 157 -9.90 8.40 4.41
N LEU A 158 -9.10 8.00 3.42
CA LEU A 158 -9.57 7.30 2.25
C LEU A 158 -8.94 5.91 2.16
N ASP A 159 -9.76 4.86 2.12
CA ASP A 159 -9.32 3.51 1.76
C ASP A 159 -9.25 3.40 0.23
N ILE A 160 -8.04 3.22 -0.29
CA ILE A 160 -7.76 3.21 -1.74
C ILE A 160 -7.29 1.82 -2.13
N PHE A 161 -8.17 1.00 -2.69
CA PHE A 161 -7.87 -0.35 -3.14
C PHE A 161 -8.74 -0.74 -4.33
N TYR A 162 -8.27 -1.71 -5.09
CA TYR A 162 -9.09 -2.36 -6.12
C TYR A 162 -10.02 -3.38 -5.45
N PRO A 163 -11.32 -3.43 -5.78
CA PRO A 163 -12.33 -4.15 -4.98
C PRO A 163 -12.21 -5.67 -4.96
N LYS A 164 -11.39 -6.26 -5.85
CA LYS A 164 -11.15 -7.71 -5.88
C LYS A 164 -10.01 -8.09 -4.95
N SER A 165 -10.22 -9.05 -4.06
CA SER A 165 -9.17 -9.70 -3.28
C SER A 165 -8.73 -11.01 -3.96
N TYR A 166 -7.49 -11.40 -3.73
CA TYR A 166 -6.89 -12.62 -4.26
C TYR A 166 -6.34 -13.47 -3.12
N ASN A 167 -6.59 -14.78 -3.13
CA ASN A 167 -5.91 -15.69 -2.24
C ASN A 167 -4.45 -15.90 -2.70
N LEU A 168 -3.60 -16.44 -1.82
CA LEU A 168 -2.16 -16.52 -2.13
C LEU A 168 -1.84 -17.55 -3.23
N ILE A 169 -2.71 -18.54 -3.47
CA ILE A 169 -2.53 -19.52 -4.55
C ILE A 169 -2.80 -18.83 -5.89
N GLU A 170 -3.91 -18.07 -6.01
CA GLU A 170 -4.21 -17.29 -7.22
C GLU A 170 -3.07 -16.33 -7.58
N ILE A 171 -2.41 -15.73 -6.58
CA ILE A 171 -1.25 -14.86 -6.82
C ILE A 171 -0.08 -15.66 -7.41
N ILE A 172 0.20 -16.87 -6.90
CA ILE A 172 1.24 -17.74 -7.46
C ILE A 172 0.90 -18.16 -8.89
N GLU A 173 -0.33 -18.56 -9.16
CA GLU A 173 -0.79 -18.93 -10.51
C GLU A 173 -0.59 -17.79 -11.51
N ILE A 174 -0.94 -16.56 -11.12
CA ILE A 174 -0.70 -15.37 -11.95
C ILE A 174 0.80 -15.15 -12.19
N LEU A 175 1.63 -15.30 -11.16
CA LEU A 175 3.09 -15.18 -11.30
C LEU A 175 3.67 -16.28 -12.22
N GLU A 176 3.18 -17.51 -12.14
CA GLU A 176 3.57 -18.60 -13.03
C GLU A 176 3.21 -18.30 -14.49
N ILE A 177 1.98 -17.80 -14.72
CA ILE A 177 1.52 -17.40 -16.07
C ILE A 177 2.39 -16.27 -16.61
N CYS A 178 2.67 -15.24 -15.81
CA CYS A 178 3.47 -14.09 -16.26
C CYS A 178 4.94 -14.44 -16.51
N SER A 179 5.51 -15.32 -15.70
CA SER A 179 6.94 -15.67 -15.77
C SER A 179 7.24 -16.85 -16.69
N GLY A 180 6.25 -17.65 -17.04
CA GLY A 180 6.42 -18.94 -17.73
C GLY A 180 7.15 -20.01 -16.90
N LYS A 181 7.31 -19.81 -15.58
CA LYS A 181 8.07 -20.70 -14.69
C LYS A 181 7.18 -21.25 -13.59
N ARG A 182 7.39 -22.50 -13.20
CA ARG A 182 6.75 -23.09 -12.02
C ARG A 182 7.37 -22.57 -10.74
N ILE A 183 6.53 -22.26 -9.75
CA ILE A 183 6.93 -21.72 -8.44
C ILE A 183 6.67 -22.77 -7.37
N LYS A 184 7.72 -23.11 -6.61
CA LYS A 184 7.61 -24.09 -5.53
C LYS A 184 6.98 -23.45 -4.29
N TYR A 185 5.89 -24.03 -3.79
CA TYR A 185 5.28 -23.56 -2.54
C TYR A 185 4.79 -24.71 -1.66
N LYS A 186 4.57 -24.39 -0.38
CA LYS A 186 3.95 -25.27 0.61
C LYS A 186 2.84 -24.51 1.32
N LEU A 187 1.66 -25.11 1.39
CA LEU A 187 0.55 -24.55 2.15
C LEU A 187 0.76 -24.77 3.65
N ILE A 188 0.50 -23.73 4.44
CA ILE A 188 0.42 -23.78 5.88
C ILE A 188 -0.99 -23.43 6.32
N ASN A 189 -1.52 -24.14 7.32
CA ASN A 189 -2.86 -23.91 7.88
C ASN A 189 -2.86 -22.68 8.80
N ASP A 190 -2.69 -21.52 8.21
CA ASP A 190 -2.58 -20.22 8.86
C ASP A 190 -3.14 -19.14 7.97
N GLY A 191 -3.25 -17.91 8.49
CA GLY A 191 -3.57 -16.72 7.72
C GLY A 191 -4.86 -16.04 8.14
N ILE A 192 -5.02 -14.81 7.64
CA ILE A 192 -6.17 -13.95 7.91
C ILE A 192 -6.79 -13.56 6.58
N SER A 193 -8.09 -13.78 6.47
CA SER A 193 -8.88 -13.25 5.37
C SER A 193 -9.42 -11.87 5.75
N TYR A 194 -9.03 -10.87 4.98
CA TYR A 194 -9.50 -9.49 5.15
C TYR A 194 -10.74 -9.25 4.30
N SER A 195 -11.76 -8.61 4.90
CA SER A 195 -12.92 -8.10 4.19
C SER A 195 -12.95 -6.57 4.32
N LEU A 196 -12.72 -5.88 3.23
CA LEU A 196 -12.77 -4.42 3.16
C LEU A 196 -14.13 -3.98 2.68
N LYS A 197 -14.67 -2.93 3.29
CA LYS A 197 -15.95 -2.36 2.89
C LYS A 197 -15.73 -1.39 1.72
N GLU A 198 -16.47 -1.57 0.65
CA GLU A 198 -16.37 -0.75 -0.57
C GLU A 198 -16.82 0.71 -0.39
N HIS A 199 -17.36 1.08 0.78
CA HIS A 199 -18.06 2.35 1.00
C HIS A 199 -17.27 3.61 0.65
N LEU A 200 -15.95 3.60 0.73
CA LEU A 200 -15.13 4.80 0.52
C LEU A 200 -14.72 4.99 -0.95
N ILE A 201 -14.61 3.91 -1.73
CA ILE A 201 -14.37 4.01 -3.17
C ILE A 201 -15.59 4.57 -3.91
N TYR A 202 -16.80 4.38 -3.39
CA TYR A 202 -18.04 4.81 -4.06
C TYR A 202 -18.11 6.32 -4.29
N ASN A 203 -17.67 7.12 -3.32
CA ASN A 203 -17.66 8.58 -3.45
C ASN A 203 -16.59 9.07 -4.43
N TYR A 204 -15.58 8.25 -4.73
CA TYR A 204 -14.43 8.59 -5.57
C TYR A 204 -14.21 7.60 -6.72
N ARG A 205 -15.25 6.85 -7.15
CA ARG A 205 -15.17 5.91 -8.29
C ARG A 205 -14.57 6.54 -9.55
N ASN A 206 -14.85 7.81 -9.77
CA ASN A 206 -14.29 8.56 -10.89
C ASN A 206 -12.78 8.86 -10.75
N LEU A 207 -12.19 8.58 -9.60
CA LEU A 207 -10.74 8.69 -9.40
C LEU A 207 -9.99 7.53 -10.04
N ILE A 208 -10.61 6.34 -10.07
CA ILE A 208 -10.06 5.16 -10.74
C ILE A 208 -10.65 5.13 -12.14
N THR A 209 -9.84 5.46 -13.15
CA THR A 209 -10.28 5.58 -14.55
C THR A 209 -10.42 4.25 -15.29
N HIS A 210 -10.03 3.16 -14.66
CA HIS A 210 -10.11 1.84 -15.29
C HIS A 210 -11.42 1.13 -14.88
N THR A 211 -12.14 0.62 -15.88
CA THR A 211 -13.16 -0.39 -15.69
C THR A 211 -12.59 -1.50 -14.81
N ILE A 212 -13.41 -2.00 -13.88
CA ILE A 212 -13.05 -3.15 -13.05
C ILE A 212 -12.72 -4.30 -14.01
N ASP A 213 -11.41 -4.51 -14.25
CA ASP A 213 -10.89 -5.56 -15.11
C ASP A 213 -10.55 -6.77 -14.25
N GLU A 214 -11.14 -7.92 -14.58
CA GLU A 214 -10.84 -9.17 -13.88
C GLU A 214 -9.36 -9.54 -13.93
N ASN A 215 -8.64 -9.06 -14.95
CA ASN A 215 -7.22 -9.27 -15.16
C ASN A 215 -6.32 -8.20 -14.53
N TYR A 216 -6.86 -7.29 -13.72
CA TYR A 216 -6.13 -6.16 -13.14
C TYR A 216 -4.79 -6.57 -12.52
N LEU A 217 -4.80 -7.58 -11.63
CA LEU A 217 -3.58 -8.06 -10.97
C LEU A 217 -2.58 -8.64 -11.97
N HIS A 218 -3.06 -9.47 -12.90
CA HIS A 218 -2.23 -10.05 -13.97
C HIS A 218 -1.57 -8.97 -14.81
N ASN A 219 -2.34 -7.99 -15.28
CA ASN A 219 -1.85 -6.91 -16.15
C ASN A 219 -0.83 -6.03 -15.41
N SER A 220 -1.08 -5.71 -14.14
CA SER A 220 -0.16 -4.94 -13.30
C SER A 220 1.15 -5.69 -13.05
N ILE A 221 1.08 -6.98 -12.68
CA ILE A 221 2.28 -7.80 -12.48
C ILE A 221 3.08 -7.93 -13.77
N LYS A 222 2.43 -8.25 -14.88
CA LYS A 222 3.08 -8.37 -16.18
C LYS A 222 3.81 -7.08 -16.57
N LYS A 223 3.12 -5.94 -16.45
CA LYS A 223 3.66 -4.60 -16.76
C LYS A 223 4.91 -4.25 -15.97
N HIS A 224 4.93 -4.50 -14.65
CA HIS A 224 6.02 -4.06 -13.80
C HIS A 224 7.20 -5.03 -13.69
N TYR A 225 7.00 -6.32 -13.97
CA TYR A 225 8.02 -7.32 -13.67
C TYR A 225 8.45 -8.16 -14.88
N PHE A 226 7.62 -8.24 -15.94
CA PHE A 226 7.81 -9.17 -17.05
C PHE A 226 7.67 -8.53 -18.45
N PHE A 227 7.46 -7.23 -18.54
CA PHE A 227 7.69 -6.51 -19.79
C PHE A 227 9.11 -5.96 -19.80
N ASP A 228 9.86 -6.29 -20.84
CA ASP A 228 11.09 -5.63 -21.23
C ASP A 228 10.77 -4.35 -22.01
#